data_82a39af816feb64c51fcd1e650e86855
#
_entry.id   82a39af816feb64c51fcd1e650e86855
#
_cell.length_a   1.000
_cell.length_b   1.000
_cell.length_c   1.000
_cell.angle_alpha   90.00
_cell.angle_beta   90.00
_cell.angle_gamma   90.00
#
_symmetry.space_group_name_H-M   'P 1'
#
loop_
_entity.id
_entity.type
_entity.pdbx_description
1 polymer ?
#
loop_
_entity_poly.entity_id
_entity_poly.type
_entity_poly.pdbx_seq_one_letter_code
_entity_poly.pdbx_strand_id
1 'polypeptide(L)'
;MKKVILLDIDGVLVHHGGYRAALHATLNHFASLMGLDHFDFPEEKLAELEKRGIFSEWDMVPLLLATLWNDILAHRPNLSLPSDLSSAAVELGRNLNGYMPRELIIPEFEYIAGQYPAEAALKHGCFSSIPMDLRVNILSQSRNINLSQTMRLFQHYSLGSRVFSETYELPAEVETESFLLTHDRSYITDAIRARLRQPNIYLAGLTARPSAPPREVDDSHLGYAPEAEVALKLVGLADIPLIAFGKLEYLAAQRGLDAGALIKPSPVHALAATVAALTGNEWAGLQAAGDWFQTGKLNGAFADLPREFELFVVEDTLGGVRSTLTAGEILRQSGFDVLTHTIGLTSGSVSKIESFTQAGIPYFDNWELLIAGIGL
;
A
#
# COMPACT_ATOMS: atom_id res chain seq x y z
N MET A 1 21.64 9.86 -24.35
CA MET A 1 21.20 8.54 -23.88
C MET A 1 19.78 8.68 -23.32
N LYS A 2 18.91 7.68 -23.49
CA LYS A 2 17.58 7.67 -22.85
C LYS A 2 17.73 7.45 -21.36
N LYS A 3 16.93 8.16 -20.55
CA LYS A 3 16.88 7.99 -19.10
C LYS A 3 15.54 7.38 -18.74
N VAL A 4 15.52 6.19 -18.15
CA VAL A 4 14.34 5.54 -17.59
C VAL A 4 14.34 5.80 -16.09
N ILE A 5 13.27 6.38 -15.54
CA ILE A 5 13.16 6.69 -14.12
C ILE A 5 11.96 5.98 -13.55
N LEU A 6 12.21 5.04 -12.65
CA LEU A 6 11.20 4.34 -11.88
C LEU A 6 10.96 5.11 -10.58
N LEU A 7 9.71 5.42 -10.31
CA LEU A 7 9.30 6.27 -9.20
C LEU A 7 8.43 5.47 -8.23
N ASP A 8 8.88 5.32 -6.99
CA ASP A 8 7.93 4.90 -5.96
C ASP A 8 6.90 6.01 -5.71
N ILE A 9 5.79 5.66 -5.07
CA ILE A 9 4.72 6.60 -4.74
C ILE A 9 4.86 7.09 -3.29
N ASP A 10 4.78 6.18 -2.33
CA ASP A 10 4.79 6.53 -0.92
C ASP A 10 6.17 6.99 -0.46
N GLY A 11 6.24 8.15 0.17
CA GLY A 11 7.51 8.72 0.61
C GLY A 11 8.39 9.30 -0.51
N VAL A 12 7.98 9.14 -1.78
CA VAL A 12 8.68 9.65 -2.97
C VAL A 12 7.86 10.71 -3.70
N LEU A 13 6.73 10.32 -4.26
CA LEU A 13 5.83 11.24 -4.96
C LEU A 13 4.80 11.86 -4.01
N VAL A 14 4.41 11.11 -2.99
CA VAL A 14 3.33 11.44 -2.07
C VAL A 14 3.78 11.32 -0.62
N HIS A 15 3.50 12.35 0.18
CA HIS A 15 3.44 12.23 1.63
C HIS A 15 2.13 11.55 1.99
N HIS A 16 2.21 10.30 2.44
CA HIS A 16 1.06 9.46 2.74
C HIS A 16 0.43 9.84 4.09
N GLY A 17 -0.70 10.52 4.06
CA GLY A 17 -1.53 10.82 5.23
C GLY A 17 -2.89 10.16 5.16
N GLY A 18 -3.34 9.79 3.95
CA GLY A 18 -4.67 9.28 3.68
C GLY A 18 -4.98 7.96 4.36
N TYR A 19 -4.07 7.00 4.35
CA TYR A 19 -4.27 5.71 5.03
C TYR A 19 -4.38 5.87 6.54
N ARG A 20 -3.50 6.69 7.14
CA ARG A 20 -3.56 6.96 8.58
C ARG A 20 -4.87 7.65 8.95
N ALA A 21 -5.31 8.64 8.17
CA ALA A 21 -6.58 9.30 8.36
C ALA A 21 -7.77 8.34 8.20
N ALA A 22 -7.75 7.44 7.19
CA ALA A 22 -8.79 6.43 6.99
C ALA A 22 -8.86 5.42 8.15
N LEU A 23 -7.70 5.02 8.71
CA LEU A 23 -7.62 4.19 9.91
C LEU A 23 -8.35 4.87 11.08
N HIS A 24 -7.97 6.11 11.40
CA HIS A 24 -8.62 6.85 12.49
C HIS A 24 -10.11 7.05 12.25
N ALA A 25 -10.53 7.41 11.03
CA ALA A 25 -11.94 7.56 10.70
C ALA A 25 -12.73 6.26 10.85
N THR A 26 -12.13 5.11 10.49
CA THR A 26 -12.76 3.80 10.67
C THR A 26 -12.95 3.46 12.15
N LEU A 27 -11.93 3.68 12.96
CA LEU A 27 -12.01 3.45 14.41
C LEU A 27 -13.00 4.41 15.07
N ASN A 28 -13.00 5.69 14.67
CA ASN A 28 -13.93 6.70 15.18
C ASN A 28 -15.37 6.43 14.76
N HIS A 29 -15.61 5.81 13.60
CA HIS A 29 -16.95 5.36 13.23
C HIS A 29 -17.55 4.42 14.30
N PHE A 30 -16.80 3.40 14.70
CA PHE A 30 -17.25 2.48 15.75
C PHE A 30 -17.30 3.16 17.14
N ALA A 31 -16.35 4.03 17.45
CA ALA A 31 -16.35 4.79 18.69
C ALA A 31 -17.60 5.69 18.81
N SER A 32 -17.98 6.38 17.74
CA SER A 32 -19.20 7.21 17.70
C SER A 32 -20.47 6.39 17.86
N LEU A 33 -20.55 5.20 17.25
CA LEU A 33 -21.68 4.28 17.48
C LEU A 33 -21.80 3.86 18.96
N MET A 34 -20.68 3.84 19.69
CA MET A 34 -20.65 3.58 21.13
C MET A 34 -20.91 4.84 21.99
N GLY A 35 -21.07 6.02 21.39
CA GLY A 35 -21.18 7.30 22.12
C GLY A 35 -19.84 7.79 22.68
N LEU A 36 -18.73 7.38 22.10
CA LEU A 36 -17.37 7.78 22.44
C LEU A 36 -16.80 8.77 21.41
N ASP A 37 -17.58 9.80 21.06
CA ASP A 37 -17.27 10.74 19.96
C ASP A 37 -15.93 11.50 20.09
N HIS A 38 -15.35 11.53 21.29
CA HIS A 38 -14.06 12.19 21.57
C HIS A 38 -12.96 11.19 21.95
N PHE A 39 -13.15 9.92 21.60
CA PHE A 39 -12.14 8.91 21.87
C PHE A 39 -11.15 8.84 20.70
N ASP A 40 -9.91 9.27 20.94
CA ASP A 40 -8.82 9.15 19.98
C ASP A 40 -7.92 7.98 20.34
N PHE A 41 -7.62 7.14 19.38
CA PHE A 41 -6.63 6.09 19.56
C PHE A 41 -5.24 6.71 19.72
N PRO A 42 -4.51 6.37 20.80
CA PRO A 42 -3.18 6.89 21.02
C PRO A 42 -2.20 6.46 19.92
N GLU A 43 -1.44 7.40 19.37
CA GLU A 43 -0.41 7.12 18.34
C GLU A 43 0.63 6.10 18.80
N GLU A 44 0.88 6.00 20.13
CA GLU A 44 1.77 4.99 20.72
C GLU A 44 1.31 3.56 20.42
N LYS A 45 -0.02 3.33 20.26
CA LYS A 45 -0.56 2.01 19.94
C LYS A 45 -0.35 1.62 18.49
N LEU A 46 -0.36 2.61 17.60
CA LEU A 46 0.00 2.39 16.21
C LEU A 46 1.52 2.10 16.10
N ALA A 47 2.34 2.90 16.76
CA ALA A 47 3.78 2.68 16.84
C ALA A 47 4.16 1.33 17.50
N GLU A 48 3.33 0.83 18.44
CA GLU A 48 3.49 -0.50 19.02
C GLU A 48 3.28 -1.60 17.97
N LEU A 49 2.26 -1.50 17.12
CA LEU A 49 2.03 -2.43 16.02
C LEU A 49 3.15 -2.36 14.97
N GLU A 50 3.60 -1.16 14.61
CA GLU A 50 4.72 -0.96 13.67
C GLU A 50 6.02 -1.61 14.18
N LYS A 51 6.34 -1.50 15.48
CA LYS A 51 7.48 -2.18 16.10
C LYS A 51 7.39 -3.71 16.03
N ARG A 52 6.17 -4.26 15.95
CA ARG A 52 5.93 -5.69 15.76
C ARG A 52 5.95 -6.09 14.28
N GLY A 53 6.25 -5.16 13.34
CA GLY A 53 6.29 -5.41 11.90
C GLY A 53 4.91 -5.35 11.22
N ILE A 54 3.89 -4.84 11.89
CA ILE A 54 2.56 -4.64 11.33
C ILE A 54 2.45 -3.20 10.83
N PHE A 55 2.63 -3.01 9.53
CA PHE A 55 2.70 -1.69 8.90
C PHE A 55 1.43 -1.34 8.09
N SER A 56 0.63 -2.34 7.73
CA SER A 56 -0.58 -2.11 6.94
C SER A 56 -1.72 -1.66 7.84
N GLU A 57 -2.29 -0.52 7.56
CA GLU A 57 -3.46 0.02 8.27
C GLU A 57 -4.66 -0.94 8.18
N TRP A 58 -4.77 -1.72 7.11
CA TRP A 58 -5.80 -2.74 6.95
C TRP A 58 -5.74 -3.82 8.04
N ASP A 59 -4.53 -4.16 8.51
CA ASP A 59 -4.33 -5.11 9.61
C ASP A 59 -4.44 -4.41 10.98
N MET A 60 -4.03 -3.14 11.05
CA MET A 60 -4.10 -2.37 12.30
C MET A 60 -5.54 -2.12 12.75
N VAL A 61 -6.45 -1.77 11.83
CA VAL A 61 -7.85 -1.43 12.16
C VAL A 61 -8.53 -2.54 12.96
N PRO A 62 -8.60 -3.81 12.51
CA PRO A 62 -9.26 -4.86 13.29
C PRO A 62 -8.57 -5.15 14.62
N LEU A 63 -7.24 -5.06 14.70
CA LEU A 63 -6.49 -5.26 15.95
C LEU A 63 -6.77 -4.16 16.97
N LEU A 64 -6.79 -2.91 16.54
CA LEU A 64 -7.09 -1.77 17.41
C LEU A 64 -8.56 -1.75 17.86
N LEU A 65 -9.50 -2.08 16.97
CA LEU A 65 -10.90 -2.24 17.32
C LEU A 65 -11.09 -3.36 18.35
N ALA A 66 -10.46 -4.51 18.12
CA ALA A 66 -10.49 -5.63 19.07
C ALA A 66 -9.85 -5.25 20.41
N THR A 67 -8.77 -4.46 20.41
CA THR A 67 -8.14 -3.95 21.64
C THR A 67 -9.12 -3.11 22.44
N LEU A 68 -9.80 -2.15 21.81
CA LEU A 68 -10.81 -1.30 22.44
C LEU A 68 -11.97 -2.11 23.02
N TRP A 69 -12.52 -3.01 22.24
CA TRP A 69 -13.67 -3.80 22.66
C TRP A 69 -13.32 -4.81 23.74
N ASN A 70 -12.12 -5.40 23.69
CA ASN A 70 -11.65 -6.32 24.73
C ASN A 70 -11.50 -5.62 26.09
N ASP A 71 -11.02 -4.38 26.11
CA ASP A 71 -10.93 -3.56 27.33
C ASP A 71 -12.33 -3.28 27.91
N ILE A 72 -13.26 -2.84 27.08
CA ILE A 72 -14.65 -2.59 27.50
C ILE A 72 -15.31 -3.87 28.07
N LEU A 73 -15.19 -4.97 27.33
CA LEU A 73 -15.87 -6.24 27.70
C LEU A 73 -15.21 -6.95 28.86
N ALA A 74 -13.93 -6.74 29.13
CA ALA A 74 -13.30 -7.20 30.37
C ALA A 74 -14.00 -6.62 31.62
N HIS A 75 -14.56 -5.40 31.50
CA HIS A 75 -15.34 -4.73 32.56
C HIS A 75 -16.87 -5.01 32.48
N ARG A 76 -17.32 -5.76 31.47
CA ARG A 76 -18.72 -6.09 31.18
C ARG A 76 -18.89 -7.56 30.77
N PRO A 77 -18.45 -8.53 31.57
CA PRO A 77 -18.32 -9.94 31.14
C PRO A 77 -19.62 -10.64 30.77
N ASN A 78 -20.77 -10.10 31.19
CA ASN A 78 -22.08 -10.72 30.97
C ASN A 78 -22.92 -10.03 29.89
N LEU A 79 -22.31 -9.14 29.10
CA LEU A 79 -23.00 -8.42 28.03
C LEU A 79 -23.21 -9.35 26.83
N SER A 80 -24.46 -9.53 26.43
CA SER A 80 -24.80 -10.23 25.18
C SER A 80 -24.79 -9.23 24.02
N LEU A 81 -24.02 -9.52 22.99
CA LEU A 81 -23.86 -8.65 21.84
C LEU A 81 -24.35 -9.33 20.56
N PRO A 82 -24.91 -8.55 19.59
CA PRO A 82 -25.13 -9.00 18.24
C PRO A 82 -23.80 -9.39 17.56
N SER A 83 -23.87 -10.23 16.53
CA SER A 83 -22.69 -10.59 15.73
C SER A 83 -22.29 -9.52 14.70
N ASP A 84 -23.22 -8.66 14.29
CA ASP A 84 -22.97 -7.51 13.44
C ASP A 84 -22.20 -6.42 14.20
N LEU A 85 -21.09 -5.90 13.62
CA LEU A 85 -20.20 -4.99 14.35
C LEU A 85 -20.86 -3.65 14.68
N SER A 86 -21.63 -3.07 13.76
CA SER A 86 -22.31 -1.79 14.00
C SER A 86 -23.37 -1.93 15.09
N SER A 87 -24.18 -2.99 15.03
CA SER A 87 -25.18 -3.29 16.05
C SER A 87 -24.53 -3.58 17.42
N ALA A 88 -23.40 -4.29 17.42
CA ALA A 88 -22.63 -4.57 18.62
C ALA A 88 -22.04 -3.29 19.23
N ALA A 89 -21.52 -2.39 18.42
CA ALA A 89 -21.01 -1.09 18.87
C ALA A 89 -22.12 -0.26 19.56
N VAL A 90 -23.32 -0.18 18.96
CA VAL A 90 -24.48 0.51 19.55
C VAL A 90 -24.86 -0.12 20.89
N GLU A 91 -24.88 -1.45 20.98
CA GLU A 91 -25.24 -2.14 22.24
C GLU A 91 -24.16 -1.98 23.31
N LEU A 92 -22.88 -2.00 22.93
CA LEU A 92 -21.76 -1.62 23.80
C LEU A 92 -21.96 -0.22 24.38
N GLY A 93 -22.28 0.76 23.51
CA GLY A 93 -22.52 2.14 23.92
C GLY A 93 -23.63 2.29 24.96
N ARG A 94 -24.76 1.62 24.76
CA ARG A 94 -25.89 1.60 25.74
C ARG A 94 -25.48 1.09 27.09
N ASN A 95 -24.45 0.25 27.17
CA ASN A 95 -24.01 -0.43 28.37
C ASN A 95 -22.69 0.10 28.95
N LEU A 96 -22.13 1.16 28.39
CA LEU A 96 -20.89 1.77 28.93
C LEU A 96 -21.05 2.29 30.36
N ASN A 97 -22.22 2.86 30.70
CA ASN A 97 -22.52 3.40 32.04
C ASN A 97 -21.41 4.36 32.54
N GLY A 98 -20.90 5.25 31.66
CA GLY A 98 -19.84 6.17 31.99
C GLY A 98 -18.42 5.57 32.01
N TYR A 99 -18.27 4.28 31.65
CA TYR A 99 -16.94 3.68 31.50
C TYR A 99 -16.22 4.30 30.33
N MET A 100 -14.97 4.70 30.55
CA MET A 100 -14.04 5.16 29.51
C MET A 100 -12.88 4.18 29.42
N PRO A 101 -12.54 3.67 28.25
CA PRO A 101 -11.38 2.81 28.05
C PRO A 101 -10.08 3.51 28.49
N ARG A 102 -9.23 2.81 29.23
CA ARG A 102 -8.01 3.38 29.81
C ARG A 102 -6.75 2.58 29.50
N GLU A 103 -6.86 1.26 29.47
CA GLU A 103 -5.73 0.36 29.29
C GLU A 103 -5.89 -0.44 27.98
N LEU A 104 -5.51 0.20 26.87
CA LEU A 104 -5.53 -0.44 25.57
C LEU A 104 -4.32 -1.35 25.43
N ILE A 105 -4.46 -2.61 25.88
CA ILE A 105 -3.40 -3.61 25.79
C ILE A 105 -3.58 -4.42 24.53
N ILE A 106 -2.60 -4.33 23.62
CA ILE A 106 -2.51 -5.19 22.45
C ILE A 106 -1.83 -6.50 22.87
N PRO A 107 -2.51 -7.65 22.86
CA PRO A 107 -1.93 -8.92 23.27
C PRO A 107 -0.70 -9.28 22.42
N GLU A 108 0.25 -10.00 23.01
CA GLU A 108 1.35 -10.60 22.27
C GLU A 108 0.85 -11.81 21.48
N PHE A 109 1.25 -11.91 20.22
CA PHE A 109 1.04 -13.05 19.34
C PHE A 109 2.12 -13.10 18.27
N GLU A 110 2.40 -14.30 17.77
CA GLU A 110 3.33 -14.52 16.68
C GLU A 110 2.57 -14.71 15.36
N TYR A 111 3.13 -14.22 14.29
CA TYR A 111 2.65 -14.48 12.93
C TYR A 111 3.84 -14.67 11.99
N ILE A 112 3.62 -15.45 10.92
CA ILE A 112 4.63 -15.78 9.92
C ILE A 112 4.31 -15.10 8.60
N ALA A 113 5.30 -15.02 7.72
CA ALA A 113 5.11 -14.50 6.37
C ALA A 113 3.95 -15.22 5.65
N GLY A 114 3.06 -14.44 5.01
CA GLY A 114 1.86 -14.93 4.33
C GLY A 114 0.64 -15.13 5.23
N GLN A 115 0.74 -14.91 6.53
CA GLN A 115 -0.38 -14.90 7.47
C GLN A 115 -0.75 -13.46 7.81
N TYR A 116 -2.04 -13.14 7.81
CA TYR A 116 -2.51 -11.82 8.22
C TYR A 116 -2.46 -11.70 9.76
N PRO A 117 -1.94 -10.57 10.29
CA PRO A 117 -1.78 -10.39 11.73
C PRO A 117 -3.08 -10.52 12.53
N ALA A 118 -4.20 -10.01 12.03
CA ALA A 118 -5.50 -10.13 12.70
C ALA A 118 -5.95 -11.60 12.83
N GLU A 119 -5.78 -12.39 11.77
CA GLU A 119 -6.11 -13.82 11.78
C GLU A 119 -5.16 -14.62 12.70
N ALA A 120 -3.88 -14.22 12.77
CA ALA A 120 -2.93 -14.79 13.70
C ALA A 120 -3.37 -14.54 15.16
N ALA A 121 -3.74 -13.30 15.49
CA ALA A 121 -4.26 -12.95 16.83
C ALA A 121 -5.51 -13.79 17.20
N LEU A 122 -6.43 -13.98 16.26
CA LEU A 122 -7.59 -14.84 16.44
C LEU A 122 -7.18 -16.29 16.75
N LYS A 123 -6.27 -16.84 15.94
CA LYS A 123 -5.76 -18.22 16.09
C LYS A 123 -5.05 -18.45 17.43
N HIS A 124 -4.35 -17.44 17.94
CA HIS A 124 -3.71 -17.47 19.26
C HIS A 124 -4.68 -17.24 20.41
N GLY A 125 -5.98 -17.07 20.14
CA GLY A 125 -7.00 -16.87 21.18
C GLY A 125 -6.93 -15.50 21.85
N CYS A 126 -6.29 -14.52 21.22
CA CYS A 126 -6.23 -13.14 21.72
C CYS A 126 -7.61 -12.52 21.87
N PHE A 127 -7.72 -11.45 22.68
CA PHE A 127 -8.96 -10.70 22.90
C PHE A 127 -10.11 -11.55 23.46
N SER A 128 -9.80 -12.38 24.45
CA SER A 128 -10.72 -13.41 25.00
C SER A 128 -11.95 -12.84 25.68
N SER A 129 -11.98 -11.56 26.06
CA SER A 129 -13.17 -10.91 26.61
C SER A 129 -14.27 -10.68 25.56
N ILE A 130 -13.90 -10.66 24.27
CA ILE A 130 -14.87 -10.55 23.17
C ILE A 130 -15.51 -11.91 22.92
N PRO A 131 -16.86 -12.01 22.83
CA PRO A 131 -17.55 -13.24 22.44
C PRO A 131 -16.98 -13.82 21.13
N MET A 132 -16.89 -15.17 21.05
CA MET A 132 -16.17 -15.82 19.95
C MET A 132 -16.67 -15.43 18.57
N ASP A 133 -17.99 -15.41 18.35
CA ASP A 133 -18.58 -15.06 17.05
C ASP A 133 -18.22 -13.64 16.64
N LEU A 134 -18.27 -12.70 17.57
CA LEU A 134 -17.93 -11.30 17.31
C LEU A 134 -16.42 -11.13 17.06
N ARG A 135 -15.58 -11.83 17.84
CA ARG A 135 -14.13 -11.85 17.66
C ARG A 135 -13.74 -12.41 16.30
N VAL A 136 -14.41 -13.45 15.82
CA VAL A 136 -14.26 -13.98 14.45
C VAL A 136 -14.61 -12.90 13.43
N ASN A 137 -15.73 -12.18 13.59
CA ASN A 137 -16.16 -11.14 12.66
C ASN A 137 -15.21 -9.94 12.61
N ILE A 138 -14.51 -9.62 13.70
CA ILE A 138 -13.49 -8.55 13.71
C ILE A 138 -12.18 -9.01 13.04
N LEU A 139 -11.70 -10.21 13.39
CA LEU A 139 -10.31 -10.62 13.15
C LEU A 139 -10.12 -11.58 11.98
N SER A 140 -11.16 -12.34 11.58
CA SER A 140 -11.03 -13.26 10.44
C SER A 140 -11.32 -12.54 9.14
N GLN A 141 -10.73 -13.02 8.04
CA GLN A 141 -10.98 -12.48 6.69
C GLN A 141 -10.76 -10.96 6.61
N SER A 142 -9.84 -10.42 7.40
CA SER A 142 -9.66 -8.98 7.61
C SER A 142 -9.37 -8.18 6.33
N ARG A 143 -8.98 -8.85 5.25
CA ARG A 143 -8.76 -8.25 3.93
C ARG A 143 -9.82 -8.61 2.89
N ASN A 144 -10.87 -9.29 3.28
CA ASN A 144 -11.98 -9.64 2.38
C ASN A 144 -13.06 -8.56 2.44
N ILE A 145 -13.18 -7.78 1.38
CA ILE A 145 -14.13 -6.65 1.30
C ILE A 145 -15.60 -7.08 1.49
N ASN A 146 -15.95 -8.31 1.08
CA ASN A 146 -17.32 -8.81 1.20
C ASN A 146 -17.67 -9.30 2.61
N LEU A 147 -16.67 -9.67 3.42
CA LEU A 147 -16.88 -10.28 4.72
C LEU A 147 -16.47 -9.36 5.89
N SER A 148 -15.44 -8.54 5.71
CA SER A 148 -14.93 -7.67 6.76
C SER A 148 -15.55 -6.28 6.70
N GLN A 149 -16.32 -5.92 7.72
CA GLN A 149 -16.89 -4.58 7.85
C GLN A 149 -15.81 -3.53 8.12
N THR A 150 -14.75 -3.87 8.87
CA THR A 150 -13.62 -2.96 9.09
C THR A 150 -12.91 -2.62 7.80
N MET A 151 -12.73 -3.61 6.92
CA MET A 151 -12.14 -3.41 5.60
C MET A 151 -13.04 -2.54 4.70
N ARG A 152 -14.34 -2.79 4.68
CA ARG A 152 -15.30 -1.96 3.92
C ARG A 152 -15.24 -0.51 4.33
N LEU A 153 -15.33 -0.21 5.63
CA LEU A 153 -15.28 1.16 6.14
C LEU A 153 -13.93 1.83 5.85
N PHE A 154 -12.82 1.11 6.05
CA PHE A 154 -11.50 1.63 5.71
C PHE A 154 -11.40 2.00 4.22
N GLN A 155 -11.90 1.15 3.33
CA GLN A 155 -11.90 1.41 1.90
C GLN A 155 -12.85 2.55 1.50
N HIS A 156 -13.97 2.75 2.19
CA HIS A 156 -14.82 3.93 1.99
C HIS A 156 -14.06 5.22 2.27
N TYR A 157 -13.37 5.30 3.41
CA TYR A 157 -12.58 6.49 3.76
C TYR A 157 -11.38 6.66 2.82
N SER A 158 -10.69 5.58 2.46
CA SER A 158 -9.55 5.64 1.54
C SER A 158 -9.94 6.16 0.16
N LEU A 159 -10.94 5.54 -0.47
CA LEU A 159 -11.33 5.81 -1.86
C LEU A 159 -12.41 6.90 -2.01
N GLY A 160 -13.18 7.17 -0.96
CA GLY A 160 -14.42 7.92 -1.02
C GLY A 160 -15.60 7.06 -1.47
N SER A 161 -16.82 7.40 -1.03
CA SER A 161 -18.02 6.58 -1.19
C SER A 161 -18.31 6.21 -2.65
N ARG A 162 -18.16 7.17 -3.59
CA ARG A 162 -18.42 6.93 -5.01
C ARG A 162 -17.45 5.92 -5.62
N VAL A 163 -16.13 6.13 -5.44
CA VAL A 163 -15.11 5.25 -6.02
C VAL A 163 -15.16 3.87 -5.36
N PHE A 164 -15.46 3.79 -4.06
CA PHE A 164 -15.71 2.52 -3.37
C PHE A 164 -16.84 1.74 -4.04
N SER A 165 -18.00 2.35 -4.25
CA SER A 165 -19.15 1.67 -4.87
C SER A 165 -18.88 1.25 -6.32
N GLU A 166 -18.16 2.08 -7.09
CA GLU A 166 -17.73 1.75 -8.46
C GLU A 166 -16.73 0.57 -8.48
N THR A 167 -15.81 0.51 -7.49
CA THR A 167 -14.76 -0.53 -7.42
C THR A 167 -15.29 -1.90 -7.01
N TYR A 168 -16.23 -1.92 -6.05
CA TYR A 168 -16.63 -3.17 -5.40
C TYR A 168 -18.08 -3.59 -5.71
N GLU A 169 -18.85 -2.76 -6.42
CA GLU A 169 -20.29 -2.94 -6.66
C GLU A 169 -21.10 -3.13 -5.35
N LEU A 170 -20.64 -2.50 -4.29
CA LEU A 170 -21.27 -2.52 -2.97
C LEU A 170 -21.88 -1.14 -2.66
N PRO A 171 -23.01 -1.10 -1.93
CA PRO A 171 -23.58 0.17 -1.48
C PRO A 171 -22.61 0.87 -0.51
N ALA A 172 -22.58 2.19 -0.57
CA ALA A 172 -21.83 2.97 0.40
C ALA A 172 -22.49 2.88 1.78
N GLU A 173 -21.71 2.56 2.81
CA GLU A 173 -22.16 2.53 4.22
C GLU A 173 -22.00 3.92 4.88
N VAL A 174 -21.13 4.76 4.36
CA VAL A 174 -20.89 6.13 4.80
C VAL A 174 -20.71 7.06 3.60
N GLU A 175 -21.06 8.34 3.77
CA GLU A 175 -20.79 9.36 2.76
C GLU A 175 -19.50 10.11 3.11
N THR A 176 -18.49 9.97 2.27
CA THR A 176 -17.17 10.58 2.48
C THR A 176 -16.46 10.86 1.17
N GLU A 177 -15.61 11.89 1.17
CA GLU A 177 -14.60 12.11 0.13
C GLU A 177 -13.42 11.15 0.32
N SER A 178 -12.61 10.97 -0.73
CA SER A 178 -11.39 10.16 -0.65
C SER A 178 -10.34 10.80 0.25
N PHE A 179 -9.93 10.11 1.30
CA PHE A 179 -8.85 10.56 2.18
C PHE A 179 -7.48 10.48 1.50
N LEU A 180 -7.31 9.60 0.52
CA LEU A 180 -6.11 9.62 -0.33
C LEU A 180 -6.01 10.91 -1.17
N LEU A 181 -7.13 11.57 -1.48
CA LEU A 181 -7.12 12.87 -2.17
C LEU A 181 -7.02 14.06 -1.22
N THR A 182 -7.58 13.96 -0.01
CA THR A 182 -7.71 15.10 0.91
C THR A 182 -6.60 15.15 1.97
N HIS A 183 -5.96 14.03 2.30
CA HIS A 183 -4.94 13.93 3.34
C HIS A 183 -3.54 13.57 2.81
N ASP A 184 -3.44 12.94 1.63
CA ASP A 184 -2.16 12.81 0.94
C ASP A 184 -1.72 14.17 0.38
N ARG A 185 -0.41 14.38 0.27
CA ARG A 185 0.18 15.62 -0.27
C ARG A 185 1.25 15.30 -1.30
N SER A 186 1.26 16.05 -2.39
CA SER A 186 2.32 15.92 -3.39
C SER A 186 3.66 16.41 -2.83
N TYR A 187 4.70 15.61 -3.01
CA TYR A 187 6.09 16.02 -2.79
C TYR A 187 6.69 16.76 -4.00
N ILE A 188 6.07 16.62 -5.18
CA ILE A 188 6.60 17.24 -6.40
C ILE A 188 5.81 18.49 -6.78
N THR A 189 6.56 19.52 -7.17
CA THR A 189 6.04 20.80 -7.67
C THR A 189 5.87 20.77 -9.19
N ASP A 190 5.21 21.78 -9.76
CA ASP A 190 5.11 21.96 -11.22
C ASP A 190 6.49 22.04 -11.88
N ALA A 191 7.45 22.67 -11.23
CA ALA A 191 8.83 22.78 -11.74
C ALA A 191 9.50 21.41 -11.81
N ILE A 192 9.33 20.56 -10.81
CA ILE A 192 9.85 19.19 -10.79
C ILE A 192 9.16 18.35 -11.85
N ARG A 193 7.83 18.42 -11.99
CA ARG A 193 7.10 17.74 -13.06
C ARG A 193 7.60 18.12 -14.45
N ALA A 194 7.85 19.41 -14.69
CA ALA A 194 8.38 19.88 -15.95
C ALA A 194 9.79 19.33 -16.26
N ARG A 195 10.62 19.14 -15.23
CA ARG A 195 11.93 18.49 -15.36
C ARG A 195 11.80 17.01 -15.69
N LEU A 196 10.94 16.30 -14.99
CA LEU A 196 10.66 14.87 -15.23
C LEU A 196 10.07 14.60 -16.63
N ARG A 197 9.44 15.58 -17.28
CA ARG A 197 8.81 15.46 -18.61
C ARG A 197 9.71 15.88 -19.78
N GLN A 198 11.02 15.92 -19.59
CA GLN A 198 11.94 16.22 -20.71
C GLN A 198 11.94 15.07 -21.76
N PRO A 199 12.16 15.36 -23.05
CA PRO A 199 11.97 14.39 -24.13
C PRO A 199 12.80 13.12 -24.07
N ASN A 200 13.92 13.13 -23.34
CA ASN A 200 14.80 11.96 -23.16
C ASN A 200 14.52 11.19 -21.88
N ILE A 201 13.50 11.56 -21.10
CA ILE A 201 13.12 10.94 -19.83
C ILE A 201 11.86 10.11 -20.05
N TYR A 202 11.92 8.86 -19.63
CA TYR A 202 10.86 7.86 -19.69
C TYR A 202 10.51 7.46 -18.26
N LEU A 203 9.26 7.71 -17.83
CA LEU A 203 8.81 7.51 -16.46
C LEU A 203 7.94 6.27 -16.33
N ALA A 204 8.03 5.59 -15.21
CA ALA A 204 6.99 4.68 -14.74
C ALA A 204 6.87 4.73 -13.22
N GLY A 205 5.64 4.58 -12.71
CA GLY A 205 5.40 4.33 -11.29
C GLY A 205 5.80 2.88 -10.94
N LEU A 206 6.39 2.69 -9.75
CA LEU A 206 6.84 1.41 -9.21
C LEU A 206 6.43 1.30 -7.73
N THR A 207 5.24 0.82 -7.42
CA THR A 207 4.69 0.90 -6.06
C THR A 207 4.02 -0.38 -5.58
N ALA A 208 3.97 -0.56 -4.26
CA ALA A 208 3.22 -1.63 -3.61
C ALA A 208 1.74 -1.27 -3.37
N ARG A 209 1.30 -0.05 -3.69
CA ARG A 209 -0.12 0.33 -3.54
C ARG A 209 -1.02 -0.57 -4.40
N PRO A 210 -2.24 -0.86 -3.94
CA PRO A 210 -3.30 -1.41 -4.78
C PRO A 210 -3.53 -0.54 -6.03
N SER A 211 -3.94 -1.17 -7.12
CA SER A 211 -4.21 -0.48 -8.38
C SER A 211 -5.26 -1.21 -9.20
N ALA A 212 -5.84 -0.53 -10.19
CA ALA A 212 -6.58 -1.16 -11.26
C ALA A 212 -5.69 -2.15 -12.06
N PRO A 213 -6.28 -3.07 -12.85
CA PRO A 213 -5.56 -3.88 -13.83
C PRO A 213 -4.78 -3.02 -14.85
N PRO A 214 -3.90 -3.62 -15.67
CA PRO A 214 -3.21 -2.88 -16.74
C PRO A 214 -4.17 -2.15 -17.67
N ARG A 215 -3.80 -0.95 -18.13
CA ARG A 215 -4.66 -0.09 -18.97
C ARG A 215 -5.05 -0.71 -20.31
N GLU A 216 -4.23 -1.61 -20.82
CA GLU A 216 -4.39 -2.23 -22.13
C GLU A 216 -5.26 -3.48 -22.09
N VAL A 217 -5.71 -3.92 -20.92
CA VAL A 217 -6.60 -5.08 -20.82
C VAL A 217 -8.05 -4.63 -20.75
N ASP A 218 -8.88 -5.25 -21.56
CA ASP A 218 -10.33 -5.04 -21.57
C ASP A 218 -11.00 -6.12 -20.70
N ASP A 219 -10.74 -6.05 -19.40
CA ASP A 219 -11.24 -7.02 -18.43
C ASP A 219 -11.92 -6.28 -17.26
N SER A 220 -12.62 -7.03 -16.42
CA SER A 220 -13.28 -6.44 -15.25
C SER A 220 -12.27 -5.84 -14.29
N HIS A 221 -12.53 -4.60 -13.89
CA HIS A 221 -11.77 -3.91 -12.83
C HIS A 221 -12.36 -4.15 -11.43
N LEU A 222 -13.42 -4.96 -11.36
CA LEU A 222 -14.12 -5.22 -10.10
C LEU A 222 -13.18 -5.83 -9.05
N GLY A 223 -13.17 -5.23 -7.88
CA GLY A 223 -12.32 -5.66 -6.76
C GLY A 223 -10.90 -5.10 -6.76
N TYR A 224 -10.48 -4.42 -7.82
CA TYR A 224 -9.18 -3.77 -7.91
C TYR A 224 -9.27 -2.30 -7.48
N ALA A 225 -8.74 -1.96 -6.32
CA ALA A 225 -8.77 -0.60 -5.78
C ALA A 225 -7.78 0.32 -6.53
N PRO A 226 -8.22 1.44 -7.13
CA PRO A 226 -7.38 2.32 -7.95
C PRO A 226 -6.55 3.31 -7.10
N GLU A 227 -5.96 2.86 -5.99
CA GLU A 227 -5.29 3.72 -5.01
C GLU A 227 -3.99 4.34 -5.56
N ALA A 228 -3.24 3.59 -6.35
CA ALA A 228 -2.03 4.09 -6.99
C ALA A 228 -2.35 5.09 -8.12
N GLU A 229 -3.42 4.88 -8.88
CA GLU A 229 -3.92 5.81 -9.89
C GLU A 229 -4.39 7.13 -9.26
N VAL A 230 -5.06 7.05 -8.11
CA VAL A 230 -5.47 8.24 -7.32
C VAL A 230 -4.23 9.04 -6.92
N ALA A 231 -3.18 8.39 -6.44
CA ALA A 231 -1.93 9.05 -6.07
C ALA A 231 -1.22 9.70 -7.28
N LEU A 232 -1.13 9.01 -8.42
CA LEU A 232 -0.56 9.59 -9.65
C LEU A 232 -1.37 10.79 -10.14
N LYS A 233 -2.70 10.74 -10.03
CA LYS A 233 -3.57 11.87 -10.35
C LYS A 233 -3.31 13.07 -9.42
N LEU A 234 -3.17 12.82 -8.11
CA LEU A 234 -2.87 13.86 -7.12
C LEU A 234 -1.58 14.62 -7.45
N VAL A 235 -0.54 13.90 -7.89
CA VAL A 235 0.77 14.49 -8.22
C VAL A 235 0.87 14.98 -9.67
N GLY A 236 -0.19 14.88 -10.48
CA GLY A 236 -0.23 15.34 -11.87
C GLY A 236 0.60 14.48 -12.84
N LEU A 237 0.74 13.18 -12.55
CA LEU A 237 1.44 12.18 -13.38
C LEU A 237 0.53 11.02 -13.80
N ALA A 238 -0.79 11.23 -13.90
CA ALA A 238 -1.76 10.18 -14.24
C ALA A 238 -1.55 9.54 -15.63
N ASP A 239 -0.78 10.19 -16.48
CA ASP A 239 -0.47 9.75 -17.87
C ASP A 239 0.72 8.79 -17.97
N ILE A 240 1.62 8.71 -16.95
CA ILE A 240 2.74 7.79 -17.00
C ILE A 240 2.29 6.34 -16.82
N PRO A 241 2.99 5.34 -17.38
CA PRO A 241 2.76 3.93 -17.05
C PRO A 241 2.97 3.67 -15.55
N LEU A 242 2.23 2.71 -15.03
CA LEU A 242 2.26 2.34 -13.63
C LEU A 242 2.38 0.81 -13.51
N ILE A 243 3.36 0.35 -12.75
CA ILE A 243 3.38 -1.03 -12.29
C ILE A 243 3.19 -1.00 -10.78
N ALA A 244 2.03 -1.46 -10.33
CA ALA A 244 1.60 -1.45 -8.95
C ALA A 244 1.02 -2.83 -8.56
N PHE A 245 0.67 -3.02 -7.29
CA PHE A 245 0.34 -4.35 -6.79
C PHE A 245 -0.84 -5.00 -7.52
N GLY A 246 -1.95 -4.29 -7.78
CA GLY A 246 -3.09 -4.86 -8.49
C GLY A 246 -2.76 -5.35 -9.91
N LYS A 247 -1.80 -4.71 -10.59
CA LYS A 247 -1.33 -5.16 -11.90
C LYS A 247 -0.49 -6.43 -11.80
N LEU A 248 0.29 -6.58 -10.72
CA LEU A 248 1.02 -7.82 -10.43
C LEU A 248 0.07 -8.95 -10.01
N GLU A 249 -1.00 -8.64 -9.26
CA GLU A 249 -2.07 -9.59 -8.94
C GLU A 249 -2.76 -10.08 -10.22
N TYR A 250 -3.06 -9.17 -11.15
CA TYR A 250 -3.65 -9.52 -12.43
C TYR A 250 -2.74 -10.46 -13.23
N LEU A 251 -1.44 -10.15 -13.36
CA LEU A 251 -0.46 -11.02 -14.00
C LEU A 251 -0.38 -12.39 -13.31
N ALA A 252 -0.33 -12.40 -11.99
CA ALA A 252 -0.25 -13.61 -11.18
C ALA A 252 -1.48 -14.52 -11.39
N ALA A 253 -2.68 -13.95 -11.39
CA ALA A 253 -3.91 -14.66 -11.65
C ALA A 253 -3.95 -15.30 -13.05
N GLN A 254 -3.49 -14.57 -14.08
CA GLN A 254 -3.41 -15.08 -15.47
C GLN A 254 -2.42 -16.23 -15.63
N ARG A 255 -1.41 -16.33 -14.76
CA ARG A 255 -0.29 -17.28 -14.89
C ARG A 255 -0.22 -18.34 -13.79
N GLY A 256 -1.13 -18.32 -12.83
CA GLY A 256 -1.10 -19.21 -11.67
C GLY A 256 0.14 -18.98 -10.79
N LEU A 257 0.56 -17.72 -10.61
CA LEU A 257 1.70 -17.32 -9.80
C LEU A 257 1.24 -16.70 -8.48
N ASP A 258 2.18 -16.57 -7.54
CA ASP A 258 1.98 -15.76 -6.34
C ASP A 258 2.36 -14.30 -6.59
N ALA A 259 1.42 -13.37 -6.44
CA ALA A 259 1.66 -11.94 -6.60
C ALA A 259 2.73 -11.41 -5.63
N GLY A 260 2.82 -11.97 -4.41
CA GLY A 260 3.83 -11.64 -3.43
C GLY A 260 5.26 -11.95 -3.88
N ALA A 261 5.44 -12.92 -4.78
CA ALA A 261 6.73 -13.23 -5.38
C ALA A 261 7.14 -12.29 -6.52
N LEU A 262 6.21 -11.46 -7.02
CA LEU A 262 6.43 -10.55 -8.14
C LEU A 262 6.73 -9.11 -7.71
N ILE A 263 6.24 -8.70 -6.54
CA ILE A 263 6.43 -7.35 -6.01
C ILE A 263 7.87 -7.11 -5.54
N LYS A 264 8.32 -5.85 -5.53
CA LYS A 264 9.61 -5.46 -4.95
C LYS A 264 9.82 -6.08 -3.54
N PRO A 265 10.99 -6.71 -3.23
CA PRO A 265 12.26 -6.57 -3.93
C PRO A 265 12.46 -7.46 -5.17
N SER A 266 11.46 -8.19 -5.65
CA SER A 266 11.57 -9.01 -6.86
C SER A 266 11.96 -8.15 -8.07
N PRO A 267 12.91 -8.60 -8.93
CA PRO A 267 13.27 -7.87 -10.14
C PRO A 267 12.15 -7.82 -11.19
N VAL A 268 11.15 -8.69 -11.10
CA VAL A 268 9.98 -8.69 -12.00
C VAL A 268 9.31 -7.31 -11.99
N HIS A 269 9.16 -6.71 -10.82
CA HIS A 269 8.53 -5.41 -10.67
C HIS A 269 9.26 -4.32 -11.46
N ALA A 270 10.60 -4.21 -11.28
CA ALA A 270 11.41 -3.23 -11.97
C ALA A 270 11.59 -3.54 -13.47
N LEU A 271 11.68 -4.81 -13.88
CA LEU A 271 11.73 -5.22 -15.28
C LEU A 271 10.42 -4.81 -16.01
N ALA A 272 9.26 -5.10 -15.43
CA ALA A 272 7.97 -4.70 -15.97
C ALA A 272 7.87 -3.17 -16.11
N ALA A 273 8.25 -2.43 -15.07
CA ALA A 273 8.22 -0.96 -15.06
C ALA A 273 9.19 -0.36 -16.08
N THR A 274 10.37 -0.96 -16.29
CA THR A 274 11.34 -0.53 -17.31
C THR A 274 10.77 -0.66 -18.72
N VAL A 275 10.16 -1.80 -19.04
CA VAL A 275 9.50 -2.00 -20.35
C VAL A 275 8.33 -1.03 -20.49
N ALA A 276 7.47 -0.91 -19.48
CA ALA A 276 6.32 -0.02 -19.51
C ALA A 276 6.75 1.45 -19.73
N ALA A 277 7.80 1.92 -19.05
CA ALA A 277 8.34 3.26 -19.25
C ALA A 277 8.77 3.52 -20.70
N LEU A 278 9.48 2.57 -21.32
CA LEU A 278 10.05 2.73 -22.67
C LEU A 278 9.02 2.52 -23.80
N THR A 279 7.97 1.75 -23.55
CA THR A 279 6.96 1.40 -24.57
C THR A 279 5.62 2.12 -24.38
N GLY A 280 5.34 2.65 -23.19
CA GLY A 280 4.04 3.19 -22.80
C GLY A 280 2.98 2.11 -22.53
N ASN A 281 3.36 0.81 -22.50
CA ASN A 281 2.43 -0.32 -22.39
C ASN A 281 2.71 -1.14 -21.13
N GLU A 282 1.79 -1.09 -20.17
CA GLU A 282 1.89 -1.77 -18.87
C GLU A 282 1.79 -3.28 -19.04
N TRP A 283 0.82 -3.73 -19.85
CA TRP A 283 0.60 -5.16 -20.04
C TRP A 283 1.75 -5.86 -20.75
N ALA A 284 2.31 -5.23 -21.78
CA ALA A 284 3.50 -5.76 -22.45
C ALA A 284 4.69 -5.88 -21.50
N GLY A 285 4.87 -4.90 -20.61
CA GLY A 285 5.89 -4.94 -19.56
C GLY A 285 5.70 -6.10 -18.59
N LEU A 286 4.47 -6.26 -18.09
CA LEU A 286 4.10 -7.34 -17.17
C LEU A 286 4.28 -8.72 -17.80
N GLN A 287 3.81 -8.91 -19.05
CA GLN A 287 3.95 -10.18 -19.76
C GLN A 287 5.43 -10.55 -19.95
N ALA A 288 6.24 -9.61 -20.44
CA ALA A 288 7.66 -9.85 -20.68
C ALA A 288 8.45 -10.16 -19.39
N ALA A 289 8.15 -9.44 -18.30
CA ALA A 289 8.77 -9.70 -16.99
C ALA A 289 8.28 -11.04 -16.38
N GLY A 290 7.01 -11.40 -16.57
CA GLY A 290 6.47 -12.69 -16.17
C GLY A 290 7.08 -13.86 -16.95
N ASP A 291 7.31 -13.69 -18.27
CA ASP A 291 8.04 -14.68 -19.08
C ASP A 291 9.46 -14.89 -18.59
N TRP A 292 10.16 -13.79 -18.26
CA TRP A 292 11.47 -13.89 -17.63
C TRP A 292 11.42 -14.65 -16.30
N PHE A 293 10.45 -14.35 -15.45
CA PHE A 293 10.30 -15.02 -14.16
C PHE A 293 10.15 -16.54 -14.29
N GLN A 294 9.41 -16.99 -15.30
CA GLN A 294 9.18 -18.42 -15.54
C GLN A 294 10.30 -19.11 -16.31
N THR A 295 11.02 -18.40 -17.20
CA THR A 295 11.96 -19.02 -18.15
C THR A 295 13.42 -18.60 -17.96
N GLY A 296 13.67 -17.53 -17.20
CA GLY A 296 15.00 -16.90 -17.08
C GLY A 296 15.47 -16.16 -18.33
N LYS A 297 14.61 -15.97 -19.34
CA LYS A 297 14.99 -15.34 -20.63
C LYS A 297 14.23 -14.06 -20.86
N LEU A 298 14.94 -13.00 -21.28
CA LEU A 298 14.31 -11.74 -21.72
C LEU A 298 13.82 -11.88 -23.16
N ASN A 299 12.52 -12.04 -23.32
CA ASN A 299 11.84 -12.20 -24.61
C ASN A 299 10.73 -11.14 -24.77
N GLY A 300 9.94 -11.23 -25.85
CA GLY A 300 8.80 -10.34 -26.08
C GLY A 300 9.22 -8.88 -26.18
N ALA A 301 8.54 -8.01 -25.44
CA ALA A 301 8.76 -6.57 -25.49
C ALA A 301 10.20 -6.11 -25.17
N PHE A 302 11.05 -6.95 -24.55
CA PHE A 302 12.47 -6.64 -24.37
C PHE A 302 13.25 -6.58 -25.70
N ALA A 303 12.80 -7.30 -26.74
CA ALA A 303 13.48 -7.29 -28.04
C ALA A 303 13.46 -5.91 -28.73
N ASP A 304 12.42 -5.12 -28.47
CA ASP A 304 12.17 -3.82 -29.08
C ASP A 304 12.77 -2.66 -28.27
N LEU A 305 13.35 -2.93 -27.11
CA LEU A 305 13.95 -1.89 -26.29
C LEU A 305 15.27 -1.36 -26.88
N PRO A 306 15.61 -0.09 -26.64
CA PRO A 306 16.94 0.43 -26.96
C PRO A 306 18.00 -0.40 -26.22
N ARG A 307 19.12 -0.70 -26.88
CA ARG A 307 20.19 -1.51 -26.28
C ARG A 307 20.99 -0.75 -25.23
N GLU A 308 20.96 0.59 -25.28
CA GLU A 308 21.71 1.47 -24.38
C GLU A 308 20.76 2.48 -23.72
N PHE A 309 20.74 2.53 -22.39
CA PHE A 309 19.99 3.51 -21.59
C PHE A 309 20.47 3.56 -20.14
N GLU A 310 20.13 4.65 -19.45
CA GLU A 310 20.32 4.78 -18.00
C GLU A 310 19.01 4.41 -17.29
N LEU A 311 19.11 3.56 -16.26
CA LEU A 311 17.98 3.13 -15.43
C LEU A 311 18.14 3.73 -14.04
N PHE A 312 17.23 4.62 -13.69
CA PHE A 312 17.14 5.24 -12.36
C PHE A 312 16.00 4.66 -11.57
N VAL A 313 16.17 4.54 -10.26
CA VAL A 313 15.06 4.38 -9.33
C VAL A 313 15.13 5.45 -8.23
N VAL A 314 14.00 6.06 -7.92
CA VAL A 314 13.83 6.94 -6.77
C VAL A 314 12.92 6.23 -5.78
N GLU A 315 13.43 5.95 -4.59
CA GLU A 315 12.81 5.11 -3.58
C GLU A 315 13.00 5.68 -2.18
N ASP A 316 12.09 5.33 -1.28
CA ASP A 316 12.20 5.66 0.14
C ASP A 316 12.57 4.44 1.01
N THR A 317 12.64 3.25 0.40
CA THR A 317 12.99 1.97 1.02
C THR A 317 14.01 1.18 0.18
N LEU A 318 14.65 0.19 0.80
CA LEU A 318 15.59 -0.68 0.08
C LEU A 318 14.91 -1.71 -0.83
N GLY A 319 13.59 -1.87 -0.74
CA GLY A 319 12.86 -2.86 -1.54
C GLY A 319 12.95 -2.60 -3.04
N GLY A 320 12.53 -1.42 -3.48
CA GLY A 320 12.61 -1.04 -4.89
C GLY A 320 14.03 -0.80 -5.39
N VAL A 321 14.95 -0.33 -4.50
CA VAL A 321 16.37 -0.26 -4.81
C VAL A 321 16.91 -1.63 -5.23
N ARG A 322 16.67 -2.67 -4.42
CA ARG A 322 17.10 -4.04 -4.71
C ARG A 322 16.47 -4.60 -5.98
N SER A 323 15.16 -4.39 -6.14
CA SER A 323 14.43 -4.77 -7.35
C SER A 323 15.10 -4.22 -8.61
N THR A 324 15.42 -2.92 -8.60
CA THR A 324 16.00 -2.23 -9.78
C THR A 324 17.46 -2.60 -10.00
N LEU A 325 18.27 -2.77 -8.96
CA LEU A 325 19.65 -3.23 -9.10
C LEU A 325 19.70 -4.60 -9.76
N THR A 326 18.89 -5.55 -9.27
CA THR A 326 18.83 -6.90 -9.84
C THR A 326 18.29 -6.88 -11.27
N ALA A 327 17.27 -6.07 -11.56
CA ALA A 327 16.76 -5.89 -12.93
C ALA A 327 17.85 -5.35 -13.89
N GLY A 328 18.64 -4.36 -13.46
CA GLY A 328 19.76 -3.84 -14.23
C GLY A 328 20.85 -4.89 -14.51
N GLU A 329 21.15 -5.77 -13.54
CA GLU A 329 22.07 -6.88 -13.74
C GLU A 329 21.55 -7.90 -14.76
N ILE A 330 20.27 -8.28 -14.67
CA ILE A 330 19.61 -9.18 -15.62
C ILE A 330 19.68 -8.61 -17.04
N LEU A 331 19.37 -7.32 -17.21
CA LEU A 331 19.45 -6.64 -18.50
C LEU A 331 20.87 -6.68 -19.07
N ARG A 332 21.90 -6.34 -18.27
CA ARG A 332 23.30 -6.41 -18.70
C ARG A 332 23.73 -7.81 -19.11
N GLN A 333 23.39 -8.83 -18.31
CA GLN A 333 23.68 -10.23 -18.64
C GLN A 333 22.99 -10.70 -19.93
N SER A 334 21.89 -10.03 -20.31
CA SER A 334 21.16 -10.29 -21.55
C SER A 334 21.60 -9.43 -22.74
N GLY A 335 22.72 -8.71 -22.61
CA GLY A 335 23.34 -7.96 -23.72
C GLY A 335 22.83 -6.52 -23.89
N PHE A 336 22.20 -5.93 -22.87
CA PHE A 336 21.90 -4.50 -22.83
C PHE A 336 23.06 -3.73 -22.17
N ASP A 337 23.33 -2.53 -22.64
CA ASP A 337 24.23 -1.59 -21.99
C ASP A 337 23.42 -0.66 -21.09
N VAL A 338 23.30 -1.05 -19.82
CA VAL A 338 22.46 -0.36 -18.83
C VAL A 338 23.29 0.12 -17.65
N LEU A 339 23.34 1.44 -17.48
CA LEU A 339 23.89 2.05 -16.28
C LEU A 339 22.74 2.24 -15.25
N THR A 340 22.85 1.57 -14.11
CA THR A 340 21.83 1.61 -13.07
C THR A 340 22.20 2.60 -11.98
N HIS A 341 21.28 3.53 -11.66
CA HIS A 341 21.39 4.52 -10.62
C HIS A 341 20.29 4.33 -9.57
N THR A 342 20.66 4.17 -8.32
CA THR A 342 19.73 4.04 -7.21
C THR A 342 19.78 5.25 -6.31
N ILE A 343 18.63 5.82 -5.96
CA ILE A 343 18.54 7.09 -5.25
C ILE A 343 17.51 6.95 -4.14
N GLY A 344 17.93 7.23 -2.90
CA GLY A 344 17.07 7.32 -1.74
C GLY A 344 16.42 8.70 -1.62
N LEU A 345 15.14 8.77 -1.25
CA LEU A 345 14.48 10.00 -0.82
C LEU A 345 14.08 9.85 0.65
N THR A 346 14.67 10.66 1.54
CA THR A 346 14.57 10.45 2.99
C THR A 346 13.53 11.34 3.66
N SER A 347 13.20 12.48 3.07
CA SER A 347 12.33 13.52 3.66
C SER A 347 12.75 13.89 5.11
N GLY A 348 14.06 13.83 5.41
CA GLY A 348 14.62 14.09 6.73
C GLY A 348 14.43 12.97 7.77
N SER A 349 13.93 11.79 7.37
CA SER A 349 13.76 10.65 8.27
C SER A 349 15.11 10.02 8.67
N VAL A 350 15.42 10.03 9.95
CA VAL A 350 16.68 9.46 10.50
C VAL A 350 16.82 7.98 10.15
N SER A 351 15.75 7.21 10.30
CA SER A 351 15.77 5.77 10.02
C SER A 351 16.04 5.45 8.54
N LYS A 352 15.48 6.25 7.61
CA LYS A 352 15.76 6.11 6.17
C LYS A 352 17.21 6.50 5.87
N ILE A 353 17.71 7.59 6.45
CA ILE A 353 19.10 8.03 6.31
C ILE A 353 20.06 6.92 6.77
N GLU A 354 19.83 6.35 7.94
CA GLU A 354 20.65 5.25 8.46
C GLU A 354 20.60 4.02 7.53
N SER A 355 19.41 3.64 7.06
CA SER A 355 19.22 2.50 6.17
C SER A 355 19.96 2.66 4.83
N PHE A 356 19.84 3.83 4.18
CA PHE A 356 20.53 4.10 2.92
C PHE A 356 22.05 4.24 3.12
N THR A 357 22.50 4.86 4.21
CA THR A 357 23.93 4.99 4.55
C THR A 357 24.55 3.60 4.73
N GLN A 358 23.92 2.72 5.51
CA GLN A 358 24.41 1.35 5.70
C GLN A 358 24.45 0.53 4.42
N ALA A 359 23.50 0.77 3.51
CA ALA A 359 23.46 0.12 2.20
C ALA A 359 24.39 0.75 1.15
N GLY A 360 25.03 1.89 1.44
CA GLY A 360 25.88 2.62 0.49
C GLY A 360 25.10 3.25 -0.66
N ILE A 361 23.81 3.54 -0.46
CA ILE A 361 22.94 4.14 -1.47
C ILE A 361 22.96 5.67 -1.32
N PRO A 362 23.23 6.43 -2.40
CA PRO A 362 23.10 7.89 -2.35
C PRO A 362 21.65 8.30 -2.10
N TYR A 363 21.48 9.33 -1.27
CA TYR A 363 20.15 9.82 -0.91
C TYR A 363 20.09 11.33 -0.84
N PHE A 364 18.87 11.86 -0.93
CA PHE A 364 18.55 13.29 -0.81
C PHE A 364 17.34 13.46 0.11
N ASP A 365 17.26 14.63 0.77
CA ASP A 365 16.14 14.91 1.68
C ASP A 365 14.87 15.39 0.96
N ASN A 366 15.03 15.92 -0.24
CA ASN A 366 13.91 16.43 -1.04
C ASN A 366 14.22 16.38 -2.54
N TRP A 367 13.18 16.62 -3.34
CA TRP A 367 13.25 16.60 -4.79
C TRP A 367 14.14 17.66 -5.39
N GLU A 368 14.21 18.86 -4.81
CA GLU A 368 15.05 19.97 -5.29
C GLU A 368 16.53 19.57 -5.25
N LEU A 369 16.97 18.99 -4.12
CA LEU A 369 18.34 18.50 -3.98
C LEU A 369 18.62 17.31 -4.91
N LEU A 370 17.64 16.42 -5.07
CA LEU A 370 17.74 15.26 -5.95
C LEU A 370 17.95 15.71 -7.41
N ILE A 371 17.08 16.57 -7.94
CA ILE A 371 17.16 17.08 -9.32
C ILE A 371 18.51 17.77 -9.56
N ALA A 372 18.97 18.60 -8.63
CA ALA A 372 20.28 19.27 -8.72
C ALA A 372 21.43 18.25 -8.70
N GLY A 373 21.34 17.21 -7.87
CA GLY A 373 22.40 16.21 -7.69
C GLY A 373 22.58 15.26 -8.86
N ILE A 374 21.51 14.90 -9.57
CA ILE A 374 21.56 13.95 -10.70
C ILE A 374 21.55 14.63 -12.09
N GLY A 375 21.52 15.95 -12.12
CA GLY A 375 21.58 16.73 -13.37
C GLY A 375 20.35 16.53 -14.28
N LEU A 376 19.15 16.47 -13.69
CA LEU A 376 17.84 16.45 -14.37
C LEU A 376 17.26 17.84 -14.52
#